data_0be7dbe57d3ef182eaa581e8226fdf40
#
_entry.id   0be7dbe57d3ef182eaa581e8226fdf40
#
_cell.length_a   1.000
_cell.length_b   1.000
_cell.length_c   1.000
_cell.angle_alpha   90.00
_cell.angle_beta   90.00
_cell.angle_gamma   90.00
#
_symmetry.space_group_name_H-M   'P 1'
#
loop_
_entity.id
_entity.type
_entity.pdbx_description
1 polymer ?
#
loop_
_entity_poly.entity_id
_entity_poly.type
_entity_poly.pdbx_seq_one_letter_code
_entity_poly.pdbx_strand_id
1 'polypeptide(L)'
;MASGKSTIGPILANTLGWDHYDLDREIEKIVGKKVTEIFKTLGEPYFRKIETSLLKELSQKNKLIISLGGGTIADPVNYKIIKTSGSLIYLKSSPEMAYKRLVFKRDRPNILLDGDKEPTKEQIMERINFLLEQRKKYYEKADYILDTDTESVGKTVDKISRFIRSNRAK
;
A
#
# COMPACT_ATOMS: atom_id res chain seq x y z
N MET A 1 -2.80 -2.45 -4.97
CA MET A 1 -2.53 -3.87 -4.76
C MET A 1 -1.44 -4.30 -5.73
N ALA A 2 -0.42 -5.06 -5.29
CA ALA A 2 0.72 -5.53 -6.12
C ALA A 2 1.44 -4.47 -7.00
N SER A 3 1.33 -3.19 -6.68
CA SER A 3 1.91 -2.07 -7.43
C SER A 3 3.41 -1.86 -7.18
N GLY A 4 4.08 -2.74 -6.43
CA GLY A 4 5.51 -2.65 -6.17
C GLY A 4 5.92 -1.90 -4.89
N LYS A 5 5.00 -1.48 -4.02
CA LYS A 5 5.30 -0.75 -2.76
C LYS A 5 6.40 -1.40 -1.91
N SER A 6 6.31 -2.72 -1.71
CA SER A 6 7.29 -3.47 -0.89
C SER A 6 8.70 -3.51 -1.49
N THR A 7 8.86 -3.17 -2.77
CA THR A 7 10.15 -3.05 -3.46
C THR A 7 10.60 -1.59 -3.54
N ILE A 8 9.70 -0.71 -3.99
CA ILE A 8 9.99 0.71 -4.21
C ILE A 8 10.20 1.43 -2.88
N GLY A 9 9.39 1.15 -1.86
CA GLY A 9 9.45 1.83 -0.56
C GLY A 9 10.82 1.78 0.11
N PRO A 10 11.41 0.60 0.32
CA PRO A 10 12.75 0.47 0.92
C PRO A 10 13.85 1.14 0.09
N ILE A 11 13.81 0.99 -1.26
CA ILE A 11 14.80 1.59 -2.15
C ILE A 11 14.70 3.12 -2.13
N LEU A 12 13.48 3.65 -2.15
CA LEU A 12 13.23 5.10 -2.06
C LEU A 12 13.73 5.66 -0.73
N ALA A 13 13.43 5.00 0.38
CA ALA A 13 13.89 5.42 1.70
C ALA A 13 15.41 5.45 1.77
N ASN A 14 16.08 4.39 1.31
CA ASN A 14 17.54 4.34 1.23
C ASN A 14 18.11 5.46 0.33
N THR A 15 17.50 5.74 -0.83
CA THR A 15 17.92 6.82 -1.75
C THR A 15 17.80 8.21 -1.13
N LEU A 16 16.86 8.40 -0.21
CA LEU A 16 16.62 9.66 0.48
C LEU A 16 17.36 9.77 1.82
N GLY A 17 17.95 8.68 2.33
CA GLY A 17 18.49 8.60 3.68
C GLY A 17 17.40 8.69 4.75
N TRP A 18 16.26 8.03 4.52
CA TRP A 18 15.08 8.04 5.39
C TRP A 18 14.75 6.63 5.88
N ASP A 19 13.91 6.56 6.91
CA ASP A 19 13.37 5.28 7.38
C ASP A 19 12.22 4.80 6.49
N HIS A 20 11.98 3.48 6.49
CA HIS A 20 10.86 2.85 5.81
C HIS A 20 10.07 1.95 6.75
N TYR A 21 8.74 2.12 6.73
CA TYR A 21 7.79 1.24 7.42
C TYR A 21 6.72 0.75 6.45
N ASP A 22 6.46 -0.56 6.46
CA ASP A 22 5.30 -1.15 5.81
C ASP A 22 4.23 -1.35 6.88
N LEU A 23 3.10 -0.63 6.76
CA LEU A 23 2.08 -0.55 7.80
C LEU A 23 1.50 -1.93 8.14
N ASP A 24 1.25 -2.77 7.12
CA ASP A 24 0.75 -4.12 7.33
C ASP A 24 1.74 -4.97 8.14
N ARG A 25 3.04 -4.88 7.82
CA ARG A 25 4.10 -5.61 8.54
C ARG A 25 4.28 -5.13 9.97
N GLU A 26 4.18 -3.83 10.21
CA GLU A 26 4.29 -3.30 11.58
C GLU A 26 3.09 -3.74 12.43
N ILE A 27 1.88 -3.78 11.88
CA ILE A 27 0.71 -4.33 12.55
C ILE A 27 0.92 -5.81 12.87
N GLU A 28 1.45 -6.60 11.93
CA GLU A 28 1.77 -8.02 12.17
C GLU A 28 2.76 -8.19 13.34
N LYS A 29 3.77 -7.32 13.45
CA LYS A 29 4.72 -7.34 14.58
C LYS A 29 4.05 -7.01 15.91
N ILE A 30 3.19 -5.99 15.94
CA ILE A 30 2.49 -5.54 17.15
C ILE A 30 1.53 -6.64 17.65
N VAL A 31 0.80 -7.27 16.74
CA VAL A 31 -0.25 -8.26 17.09
C VAL A 31 0.32 -9.67 17.23
N GLY A 32 1.49 -9.95 16.67
CA GLY A 32 2.10 -11.29 16.64
C GLY A 32 1.40 -12.26 15.68
N LYS A 33 0.57 -11.76 14.76
CA LYS A 33 -0.23 -12.55 13.81
C LYS A 33 -0.15 -11.97 12.41
N LYS A 34 -0.32 -12.83 11.39
CA LYS A 34 -0.47 -12.36 10.00
C LYS A 34 -1.75 -11.57 9.81
N VAL A 35 -1.76 -10.60 8.87
CA VAL A 35 -2.96 -9.79 8.57
C VAL A 35 -4.18 -10.66 8.32
N THR A 36 -4.03 -11.75 7.55
CA THR A 36 -5.11 -12.72 7.28
C THR A 36 -5.68 -13.34 8.54
N GLU A 37 -4.80 -13.70 9.46
CA GLU A 37 -5.20 -14.30 10.74
C GLU A 37 -5.88 -13.27 11.64
N ILE A 38 -5.39 -12.01 11.63
CA ILE A 38 -6.03 -10.91 12.36
C ILE A 38 -7.47 -10.71 11.88
N PHE A 39 -7.67 -10.65 10.56
CA PHE A 39 -9.02 -10.51 9.98
C PHE A 39 -9.93 -11.68 10.36
N LYS A 40 -9.41 -12.90 10.32
CA LYS A 40 -10.18 -14.12 10.64
C LYS A 40 -10.52 -14.24 12.13
N THR A 41 -9.59 -13.89 13.03
CA THR A 41 -9.73 -14.15 14.48
C THR A 41 -10.18 -12.95 15.29
N LEU A 42 -9.80 -11.74 14.88
CA LEU A 42 -10.06 -10.48 15.60
C LEU A 42 -10.96 -9.52 14.82
N GLY A 43 -11.15 -9.77 13.53
CA GLY A 43 -12.00 -9.00 12.65
C GLY A 43 -11.37 -7.72 12.07
N GLU A 44 -11.97 -7.21 11.01
CA GLU A 44 -11.52 -5.99 10.34
C GLU A 44 -11.55 -4.75 11.25
N PRO A 45 -12.58 -4.52 12.11
CA PRO A 45 -12.61 -3.35 13.00
C PRO A 45 -11.39 -3.27 13.94
N TYR A 46 -10.94 -4.41 14.46
CA TYR A 46 -9.74 -4.47 15.29
C TYR A 46 -8.48 -4.07 14.51
N PHE A 47 -8.31 -4.63 13.30
CA PHE A 47 -7.21 -4.26 12.42
C PHE A 47 -7.19 -2.77 12.12
N ARG A 48 -8.35 -2.17 11.74
CA ARG A 48 -8.48 -0.74 11.42
C ARG A 48 -8.14 0.16 12.59
N LYS A 49 -8.52 -0.22 13.80
CA LYS A 49 -8.17 0.52 15.02
C LYS A 49 -6.64 0.60 15.21
N ILE A 50 -5.93 -0.52 15.05
CA ILE A 50 -4.47 -0.56 15.18
C ILE A 50 -3.82 0.19 14.01
N GLU A 51 -4.31 -0.01 12.79
CA GLU A 51 -3.83 0.69 11.59
C GLU A 51 -3.86 2.20 11.78
N THR A 52 -4.98 2.76 12.23
CA THR A 52 -5.13 4.20 12.46
C THR A 52 -4.23 4.69 13.60
N SER A 53 -4.14 3.95 14.70
CA SER A 53 -3.26 4.30 15.83
C SER A 53 -1.79 4.36 15.41
N LEU A 54 -1.32 3.33 14.71
CA LEU A 54 0.04 3.25 14.21
C LEU A 54 0.35 4.33 13.17
N LEU A 55 -0.58 4.57 12.24
CA LEU A 55 -0.45 5.62 11.24
C LEU A 55 -0.31 6.99 11.91
N LYS A 56 -1.10 7.28 12.95
CA LYS A 56 -1.03 8.51 13.72
C LYS A 56 0.32 8.65 14.42
N GLU A 57 0.84 7.58 15.00
CA GLU A 57 2.17 7.59 15.63
C GLU A 57 3.27 7.87 14.59
N LEU A 58 3.27 7.12 13.47
CA LEU A 58 4.27 7.27 12.43
C LEU A 58 4.21 8.64 11.76
N SER A 59 3.02 9.25 11.67
CA SER A 59 2.83 10.57 11.08
C SER A 59 3.50 11.72 11.85
N GLN A 60 3.92 11.49 13.08
CA GLN A 60 4.67 12.46 13.89
C GLN A 60 6.19 12.41 13.61
N LYS A 61 6.66 11.40 12.92
CA LYS A 61 8.08 11.24 12.58
C LYS A 61 8.42 11.96 11.29
N ASN A 62 9.64 12.48 11.21
CA ASN A 62 10.17 13.12 10.00
C ASN A 62 11.05 12.13 9.21
N LYS A 63 11.25 12.43 7.92
CA LYS A 63 12.12 11.65 7.03
C LYS A 63 11.72 10.17 6.97
N LEU A 64 10.46 9.92 6.70
CA LEU A 64 9.86 8.60 6.74
C LEU A 64 9.11 8.29 5.44
N ILE A 65 9.29 7.08 4.92
CA ILE A 65 8.47 6.49 3.86
C ILE A 65 7.56 5.43 4.50
N ILE A 66 6.25 5.60 4.33
CA ILE A 66 5.26 4.64 4.82
C ILE A 66 4.59 3.95 3.62
N SER A 67 4.74 2.63 3.53
CA SER A 67 3.98 1.81 2.59
C SER A 67 2.61 1.48 3.20
N LEU A 68 1.56 2.04 2.62
CA LEU A 68 0.18 1.87 3.11
C LEU A 68 -0.48 0.62 2.55
N GLY A 69 -1.35 -0.01 3.32
CA GLY A 69 -2.31 -1.01 2.85
C GLY A 69 -3.27 -0.41 1.80
N GLY A 70 -3.80 -1.25 0.92
CA GLY A 70 -4.68 -0.75 -0.15
C GLY A 70 -6.01 -0.15 0.34
N GLY A 71 -6.42 -0.46 1.56
CA GLY A 71 -7.65 0.06 2.17
C GLY A 71 -7.44 1.23 3.15
N THR A 72 -6.20 1.49 3.56
CA THR A 72 -5.86 2.51 4.58
C THR A 72 -6.42 3.90 4.24
N ILE A 73 -6.27 4.30 2.98
CA ILE A 73 -6.70 5.63 2.48
C ILE A 73 -8.23 5.75 2.33
N ALA A 74 -8.97 4.65 2.35
CA ALA A 74 -10.42 4.67 2.26
C ALA A 74 -11.11 5.12 3.57
N ASP A 75 -10.39 5.05 4.68
CA ASP A 75 -10.84 5.59 5.96
C ASP A 75 -10.65 7.11 6.00
N PRO A 76 -11.70 7.91 6.28
CA PRO A 76 -11.61 9.37 6.31
C PRO A 76 -10.62 9.92 7.35
N VAL A 77 -10.47 9.24 8.50
CA VAL A 77 -9.54 9.65 9.56
C VAL A 77 -8.11 9.44 9.09
N ASN A 78 -7.82 8.27 8.53
CA ASN A 78 -6.51 7.95 7.96
C ASN A 78 -6.16 8.91 6.79
N TYR A 79 -7.12 9.17 5.91
CA TYR A 79 -6.93 10.12 4.82
C TYR A 79 -6.55 11.52 5.33
N LYS A 80 -7.25 12.02 6.35
CA LYS A 80 -6.93 13.31 6.98
C LYS A 80 -5.52 13.30 7.57
N ILE A 81 -5.15 12.28 8.33
CA ILE A 81 -3.80 12.13 8.90
C ILE A 81 -2.75 12.21 7.78
N ILE A 82 -2.91 11.42 6.71
CA ILE A 82 -1.97 11.37 5.59
C ILE A 82 -1.80 12.75 4.94
N LYS A 83 -2.91 13.41 4.61
CA LYS A 83 -2.88 14.70 3.90
C LYS A 83 -2.34 15.86 4.74
N THR A 84 -2.41 15.77 6.07
CA THR A 84 -1.87 16.80 6.97
C THR A 84 -0.43 16.57 7.37
N SER A 85 0.09 15.35 7.21
CA SER A 85 1.44 14.97 7.66
C SER A 85 2.44 14.70 6.53
N GLY A 86 1.99 14.54 5.29
CA GLY A 86 2.90 14.23 4.20
C GLY A 86 2.27 14.23 2.82
N SER A 87 3.02 13.77 1.82
CA SER A 87 2.55 13.63 0.45
C SER A 87 2.11 12.20 0.17
N LEU A 88 0.93 12.05 -0.41
CA LEU A 88 0.38 10.76 -0.83
C LEU A 88 0.82 10.45 -2.27
N ILE A 89 1.51 9.34 -2.44
CA ILE A 89 1.97 8.87 -3.75
C ILE A 89 1.23 7.59 -4.14
N TYR A 90 0.58 7.62 -5.29
CA TYR A 90 -0.10 6.45 -5.83
C TYR A 90 0.74 5.76 -6.91
N LEU A 91 1.14 4.54 -6.62
CA LEU A 91 1.77 3.64 -7.58
C LEU A 91 0.66 2.90 -8.33
N LYS A 92 0.31 3.39 -9.51
CA LYS A 92 -0.73 2.83 -10.37
C LYS A 92 -0.18 1.60 -11.09
N SER A 93 -1.00 0.56 -11.19
CA SER A 93 -0.72 -0.64 -11.98
C SER A 93 -2.03 -1.13 -12.59
N SER A 94 -1.97 -1.66 -13.81
CA SER A 94 -3.12 -2.28 -14.46
C SER A 94 -3.57 -3.55 -13.73
N PRO A 95 -4.83 -3.95 -13.87
CA PRO A 95 -5.33 -5.21 -13.33
C PRO A 95 -4.49 -6.41 -13.77
N GLU A 96 -4.08 -6.44 -15.05
CA GLU A 96 -3.29 -7.52 -15.66
C GLU A 96 -1.91 -7.64 -15.01
N MET A 97 -1.22 -6.51 -14.80
CA MET A 97 0.08 -6.50 -14.14
C MET A 97 -0.03 -6.80 -12.65
N ALA A 98 -1.10 -6.32 -12.00
CA ALA A 98 -1.40 -6.68 -10.63
C ALA A 98 -1.61 -8.19 -10.50
N TYR A 99 -2.38 -8.80 -11.39
CA TYR A 99 -2.58 -10.26 -11.45
C TYR A 99 -1.25 -11.00 -11.61
N LYS A 100 -0.46 -10.66 -12.65
CA LYS A 100 0.85 -11.28 -12.88
C LYS A 100 1.73 -11.23 -11.61
N ARG A 101 1.85 -10.04 -11.00
CA ARG A 101 2.67 -9.87 -9.79
C ARG A 101 2.14 -10.63 -8.56
N LEU A 102 0.83 -10.90 -8.50
CA LEU A 102 0.21 -11.66 -7.43
C LEU A 102 0.45 -13.16 -7.57
N VAL A 103 0.26 -13.72 -8.76
CA VAL A 103 0.47 -15.15 -9.04
C VAL A 103 1.94 -15.56 -8.80
N PHE A 104 2.90 -14.67 -9.11
CA PHE A 104 4.31 -14.93 -8.82
C PHE A 104 4.70 -14.83 -7.33
N LYS A 105 3.85 -14.20 -6.50
CA LYS A 105 4.08 -14.09 -5.05
C LYS A 105 3.18 -15.07 -4.30
N ARG A 106 3.66 -16.30 -4.09
CA ARG A 106 2.96 -17.39 -3.37
C ARG A 106 2.47 -17.05 -1.94
N ASP A 107 2.87 -15.91 -1.36
CA ASP A 107 2.62 -15.55 0.04
C ASP A 107 1.47 -14.55 0.27
N ARG A 108 0.50 -14.40 -0.65
CA ARG A 108 -0.63 -13.48 -0.44
C ARG A 108 -1.99 -14.19 -0.49
N PRO A 109 -2.45 -14.77 0.63
CA PRO A 109 -3.75 -15.44 0.71
C PRO A 109 -4.96 -14.49 0.64
N ASN A 110 -4.77 -13.15 0.70
CA ASN A 110 -5.88 -12.17 0.76
C ASN A 110 -6.68 -11.99 -0.54
N ILE A 111 -6.37 -12.75 -1.58
CA ILE A 111 -7.15 -12.81 -2.82
C ILE A 111 -7.85 -14.16 -2.93
N LEU A 112 -7.47 -15.10 -2.08
CA LEU A 112 -8.14 -16.38 -1.98
C LEU A 112 -9.53 -16.12 -1.39
N LEU A 113 -10.54 -16.40 -2.18
CA LEU A 113 -11.92 -16.47 -1.73
C LEU A 113 -11.99 -17.57 -0.67
N ASP A 114 -12.82 -17.39 0.35
CA ASP A 114 -13.07 -18.41 1.36
C ASP A 114 -13.47 -19.73 0.69
N GLY A 115 -12.58 -20.71 0.69
CA GLY A 115 -12.82 -22.03 0.12
C GLY A 115 -11.55 -22.84 -0.11
N ASP A 116 -11.67 -24.19 -0.08
CA ASP A 116 -10.57 -25.14 -0.24
C ASP A 116 -10.02 -25.27 -1.67
N LYS A 117 -10.54 -24.49 -2.62
CA LYS A 117 -10.09 -24.52 -4.03
C LYS A 117 -9.31 -23.26 -4.38
N GLU A 118 -8.21 -23.43 -5.09
CA GLU A 118 -7.49 -22.30 -5.66
C GLU A 118 -8.41 -21.51 -6.61
N PRO A 119 -8.50 -20.17 -6.44
CA PRO A 119 -9.36 -19.34 -7.28
C PRO A 119 -8.87 -19.35 -8.74
N THR A 120 -9.81 -19.34 -9.68
CA THR A 120 -9.48 -19.21 -11.09
C THR A 120 -8.91 -17.83 -11.44
N LYS A 121 -8.26 -17.72 -12.59
CA LYS A 121 -7.76 -16.43 -13.08
C LYS A 121 -8.88 -15.39 -13.16
N GLU A 122 -10.03 -15.79 -13.65
CA GLU A 122 -11.21 -14.94 -13.84
C GLU A 122 -11.68 -14.39 -12.47
N GLN A 123 -11.79 -15.23 -11.46
CA GLN A 123 -12.18 -14.85 -10.10
C GLN A 123 -11.18 -13.87 -9.47
N ILE A 124 -9.89 -14.11 -9.67
CA ILE A 124 -8.83 -13.19 -9.18
C ILE A 124 -8.93 -11.84 -9.90
N MET A 125 -9.10 -11.83 -11.22
CA MET A 125 -9.23 -10.61 -12.02
C MET A 125 -10.48 -9.81 -11.66
N GLU A 126 -11.61 -10.47 -11.49
CA GLU A 126 -12.85 -9.84 -11.02
C GLU A 126 -12.65 -9.15 -9.66
N ARG A 127 -12.00 -9.86 -8.70
CA ARG A 127 -11.71 -9.30 -7.39
C ARG A 127 -10.74 -8.12 -7.44
N ILE A 128 -9.73 -8.18 -8.32
CA ILE A 128 -8.80 -7.05 -8.54
C ILE A 128 -9.56 -5.84 -9.06
N ASN A 129 -10.37 -6.01 -10.12
CA ASN A 129 -11.14 -4.93 -10.72
C ASN A 129 -12.12 -4.32 -9.71
N PHE A 130 -12.85 -5.13 -8.98
CA PHE A 130 -13.77 -4.69 -7.93
C PHE A 130 -13.06 -3.81 -6.88
N LEU A 131 -11.92 -4.28 -6.35
CA LEU A 131 -11.18 -3.54 -5.34
C LEU A 131 -10.54 -2.25 -5.89
N LEU A 132 -10.10 -2.24 -7.13
CA LEU A 132 -9.55 -1.05 -7.78
C LEU A 132 -10.65 0.00 -8.00
N GLU A 133 -11.81 -0.40 -8.50
CA GLU A 133 -12.93 0.50 -8.74
C GLU A 133 -13.46 1.12 -7.43
N GLN A 134 -13.66 0.32 -6.38
CA GLN A 134 -14.06 0.83 -5.07
C GLN A 134 -13.10 1.87 -4.50
N ARG A 135 -11.79 1.74 -4.79
CA ARG A 135 -10.73 2.58 -4.21
C ARG A 135 -10.28 3.71 -5.13
N LYS A 136 -10.70 3.70 -6.39
CA LYS A 136 -10.31 4.67 -7.43
C LYS A 136 -10.45 6.11 -6.96
N LYS A 137 -11.62 6.48 -6.43
CA LYS A 137 -11.92 7.83 -5.92
C LYS A 137 -10.96 8.33 -4.83
N TYR A 138 -10.32 7.41 -4.10
CA TYR A 138 -9.33 7.74 -3.09
C TYR A 138 -7.93 7.82 -3.68
N TYR A 139 -7.59 6.90 -4.59
CA TYR A 139 -6.29 6.86 -5.24
C TYR A 139 -6.05 8.07 -6.14
N GLU A 140 -7.10 8.57 -6.81
CA GLU A 140 -7.05 9.77 -7.66
C GLU A 140 -6.80 11.07 -6.88
N LYS A 141 -6.97 11.05 -5.55
CA LYS A 141 -6.64 12.18 -4.66
C LYS A 141 -5.17 12.22 -4.23
N ALA A 142 -4.33 11.34 -4.77
CA ALA A 142 -2.89 11.33 -4.49
C ALA A 142 -2.23 12.62 -5.03
N ASP A 143 -1.21 13.09 -4.32
CA ASP A 143 -0.44 14.28 -4.71
C ASP A 143 0.48 14.00 -5.90
N TYR A 144 0.83 12.72 -6.08
CA TYR A 144 1.60 12.25 -7.23
C TYR A 144 1.16 10.86 -7.65
N ILE A 145 0.87 10.67 -8.94
CA ILE A 145 0.44 9.40 -9.52
C ILE A 145 1.49 8.94 -10.52
N LEU A 146 1.99 7.71 -10.34
CA LEU A 146 2.98 7.09 -11.21
C LEU A 146 2.48 5.75 -11.72
N ASP A 147 2.56 5.56 -13.03
CA ASP A 147 2.37 4.25 -13.65
C ASP A 147 3.62 3.39 -13.46
N THR A 148 3.45 2.21 -12.87
CA THR A 148 4.55 1.29 -12.56
C THR A 148 4.64 0.11 -13.52
N ASP A 149 3.83 0.09 -14.54
CA ASP A 149 3.79 -1.02 -15.50
C ASP A 149 4.79 -0.83 -16.63
N THR A 150 5.06 0.42 -17.00
CA THR A 150 5.93 0.79 -18.12
C THR A 150 7.33 1.19 -17.71
N GLU A 151 7.59 1.35 -16.40
CA GLU A 151 8.86 1.85 -15.92
C GLU A 151 9.63 0.86 -15.04
N SER A 152 10.96 0.92 -15.10
CA SER A 152 11.81 0.19 -14.17
C SER A 152 11.70 0.77 -12.75
N VAL A 153 11.98 -0.07 -11.75
CA VAL A 153 11.98 0.33 -10.34
C VAL A 153 12.88 1.55 -10.10
N GLY A 154 14.09 1.57 -10.72
CA GLY A 154 15.02 2.69 -10.58
C GLY A 154 14.44 4.00 -11.10
N LYS A 155 13.86 4.02 -12.30
CA LYS A 155 13.20 5.21 -12.86
C LYS A 155 12.05 5.69 -11.99
N THR A 156 11.27 4.76 -11.45
CA THR A 156 10.16 5.09 -10.53
C THR A 156 10.68 5.76 -9.27
N VAL A 157 11.73 5.21 -8.65
CA VAL A 157 12.38 5.79 -7.46
C VAL A 157 12.94 7.17 -7.76
N ASP A 158 13.62 7.37 -8.89
CA ASP A 158 14.17 8.67 -9.29
C ASP A 158 13.09 9.73 -9.45
N LYS A 159 11.95 9.38 -10.10
CA LYS A 159 10.83 10.32 -10.26
C LYS A 159 10.23 10.71 -8.93
N ILE A 160 10.00 9.75 -8.03
CA ILE A 160 9.46 10.02 -6.69
C ILE A 160 10.44 10.88 -5.89
N SER A 161 11.74 10.57 -5.94
CA SER A 161 12.76 11.32 -5.22
C SER A 161 12.80 12.79 -5.67
N ARG A 162 12.70 13.05 -6.98
CA ARG A 162 12.64 14.42 -7.52
C ARG A 162 11.38 15.13 -7.05
N PHE A 163 10.22 14.48 -7.10
CA PHE A 163 8.96 15.04 -6.61
C PHE A 163 9.06 15.44 -5.13
N ILE A 164 9.60 14.55 -4.28
CA ILE A 164 9.76 14.82 -2.84
C ILE A 164 10.71 16.01 -2.60
N ARG A 165 11.84 16.06 -3.32
CA ARG A 165 12.81 17.14 -3.17
C ARG A 165 12.26 18.49 -3.63
N SER A 166 11.50 18.52 -4.73
CA SER A 166 10.89 19.76 -5.23
C SER A 166 9.78 20.31 -4.31
N ASN A 167 9.04 19.45 -3.62
CA ASN A 167 7.99 19.87 -2.70
C ASN A 167 8.50 20.27 -1.30
N ARG A 168 9.74 19.95 -0.96
CA ARG A 168 10.38 20.41 0.28
C ARG A 168 11.07 21.74 0.16
N ALA A 169 11.32 22.20 -1.05
CA ALA A 169 11.93 23.51 -1.31
C ALA A 169 10.91 24.68 -1.30
N LYS A 170 9.65 24.37 -1.07
CA LYS A 170 8.56 25.32 -0.84
C LYS A 170 8.14 25.35 0.62
#